data_1f268122e543410e7a26ffda9814dac4
#
_entry.id   1f268122e543410e7a26ffda9814dac4
#
_cell.length_a   1.000
_cell.length_b   1.000
_cell.length_c   1.000
_cell.angle_alpha   90.00
_cell.angle_beta   90.00
_cell.angle_gamma   90.00
#
_symmetry.space_group_name_H-M   'P 1'
#
loop_
_entity.id
_entity.type
_entity.pdbx_description
1 polymer ?
#
loop_
_entity_poly.entity_id
_entity_poly.type
_entity_poly.pdbx_seq_one_letter_code
_entity_poly.pdbx_strand_id
1 'polypeptide(L)'
;MTNATGRFAAAVVTLYLGTTPGLAQERPDEHPLVKKYPGSESMGGPPSVREFDEFELIVGPIAKGGKPSKTQHLEGKLFSADYRNPNNRSVLEIYRNYEQNLTRAGFQTLYACNGTECGAAEPCCSYHPTLRDPSYLRRFLAAKLSRPEGDVYVSLAVQAQDTSSSGETMLDVIEVKPMENKELVDAASLAESVSKTGHAAVYGILFDTAKADVKPESDATLKEIAKLLQQDAKLKLYVVGHTDNQGMLDANMDLSMRRANAVILALTSKYGVAAARLKALGDGPSAPVASNDSEDGRAKNRRVELVKQ
;
A
#
# COMPACT_ATOMS: atom_id res chain seq x y z
N MET A 1 43.25 62.58 -30.08
CA MET A 1 41.87 62.91 -30.25
C MET A 1 41.18 61.71 -30.97
N THR A 2 40.65 60.77 -30.27
CA THR A 2 39.78 59.72 -30.81
C THR A 2 38.90 59.20 -29.68
N ASN A 3 37.62 59.54 -29.77
CA ASN A 3 36.55 59.08 -28.85
C ASN A 3 36.21 57.63 -29.14
N ALA A 4 36.23 56.78 -28.12
CA ALA A 4 35.67 55.46 -28.16
C ALA A 4 34.37 55.44 -27.33
N THR A 5 33.24 55.35 -28.00
CA THR A 5 31.90 55.14 -27.43
C THR A 5 31.70 53.68 -27.15
N GLY A 6 31.68 53.31 -25.85
CA GLY A 6 31.27 51.97 -25.41
C GLY A 6 29.76 51.76 -25.46
N ARG A 7 29.31 50.75 -26.19
CA ARG A 7 27.92 50.27 -26.18
C ARG A 7 27.76 49.22 -25.08
N PHE A 8 26.94 49.50 -24.07
CA PHE A 8 26.48 48.53 -23.11
C PHE A 8 25.36 47.69 -23.74
N ALA A 9 25.61 46.40 -23.89
CA ALA A 9 24.57 45.45 -24.26
C ALA A 9 23.89 44.95 -22.96
N ALA A 10 22.59 45.23 -22.82
CA ALA A 10 21.78 44.68 -21.73
C ALA A 10 21.41 43.26 -22.08
N ALA A 11 21.89 42.30 -21.30
CA ALA A 11 21.47 40.92 -21.38
C ALA A 11 20.12 40.74 -20.66
N VAL A 12 19.07 40.42 -21.43
CA VAL A 12 17.78 40.04 -20.89
C VAL A 12 17.89 38.56 -20.45
N VAL A 13 17.91 38.33 -19.14
CA VAL A 13 17.82 36.98 -18.57
C VAL A 13 16.34 36.60 -18.53
N THR A 14 15.91 35.76 -19.48
CA THR A 14 14.59 35.16 -19.46
C THR A 14 14.59 34.01 -18.47
N LEU A 15 13.96 34.19 -17.28
CA LEU A 15 13.69 33.11 -16.33
C LEU A 15 12.66 32.17 -16.96
N TYR A 16 13.10 31.00 -17.40
CA TYR A 16 12.20 29.89 -17.67
C TYR A 16 11.75 29.27 -16.32
N LEU A 17 10.52 29.58 -15.94
CA LEU A 17 9.82 28.82 -14.89
C LEU A 17 9.49 27.43 -15.47
N GLY A 18 10.42 26.51 -15.27
CA GLY A 18 10.18 25.09 -15.54
C GLY A 18 9.12 24.59 -14.58
N THR A 19 7.92 24.32 -15.09
CA THR A 19 6.93 23.47 -14.41
C THR A 19 7.54 22.08 -14.29
N THR A 20 7.98 21.70 -13.09
CA THR A 20 8.33 20.31 -12.81
C THR A 20 7.09 19.44 -13.03
N PRO A 21 7.12 18.46 -13.95
CA PRO A 21 6.02 17.50 -14.02
C PRO A 21 5.98 16.77 -12.68
N GLY A 22 4.79 16.73 -12.07
CA GLY A 22 4.55 15.92 -10.89
C GLY A 22 5.09 14.52 -11.16
N LEU A 23 5.94 14.01 -10.28
CA LEU A 23 6.41 12.63 -10.32
C LEU A 23 5.17 11.73 -10.24
N ALA A 24 4.69 11.30 -11.40
CA ALA A 24 3.79 10.16 -11.46
C ALA A 24 4.54 9.01 -10.76
N GLN A 25 3.98 8.50 -9.70
CA GLN A 25 4.53 7.36 -8.97
C GLN A 25 4.62 6.22 -9.99
N GLU A 26 5.84 5.91 -10.46
CA GLU A 26 6.07 4.82 -11.41
C GLU A 26 5.52 3.54 -10.79
N ARG A 27 4.52 2.95 -11.41
CA ARG A 27 3.99 1.66 -10.99
C ARG A 27 5.10 0.63 -11.21
N PRO A 28 5.44 -0.19 -10.21
CA PRO A 28 6.52 -1.15 -10.35
C PRO A 28 6.16 -2.16 -11.44
N ASP A 29 7.06 -2.38 -12.40
CA ASP A 29 6.91 -3.35 -13.50
C ASP A 29 6.96 -4.80 -13.01
N GLU A 30 7.35 -5.03 -11.76
CA GLU A 30 7.41 -6.33 -11.10
C GLU A 30 7.28 -6.21 -9.57
N HIS A 31 6.84 -7.29 -8.92
CA HIS A 31 6.73 -7.34 -7.47
C HIS A 31 8.12 -7.43 -6.80
N PRO A 32 8.37 -6.76 -5.66
CA PRO A 32 9.68 -6.80 -4.98
C PRO A 32 10.17 -8.21 -4.64
N LEU A 33 9.27 -9.07 -4.20
CA LEU A 33 9.59 -10.45 -3.77
C LEU A 33 9.48 -11.48 -4.89
N VAL A 34 8.73 -11.21 -5.97
CA VAL A 34 8.46 -12.18 -7.04
C VAL A 34 8.76 -11.50 -8.37
N LYS A 35 9.97 -11.75 -8.87
CA LYS A 35 10.44 -11.15 -10.13
C LYS A 35 9.87 -11.89 -11.33
N LYS A 36 9.57 -11.15 -12.41
CA LYS A 36 9.18 -11.76 -13.68
C LYS A 36 10.30 -12.60 -14.28
N TYR A 37 9.96 -13.56 -15.11
CA TYR A 37 10.95 -14.34 -15.86
C TYR A 37 11.76 -13.41 -16.78
N PRO A 38 13.11 -13.57 -16.88
CA PRO A 38 13.95 -12.70 -17.70
C PRO A 38 13.50 -12.64 -19.15
N GLY A 39 13.30 -11.43 -19.67
CA GLY A 39 12.81 -11.19 -21.03
C GLY A 39 11.30 -11.28 -21.20
N SER A 40 10.53 -11.51 -20.13
CA SER A 40 9.07 -11.38 -20.16
C SER A 40 8.64 -9.92 -20.20
N GLU A 41 7.60 -9.63 -20.95
CA GLU A 41 7.02 -8.30 -21.15
C GLU A 41 5.60 -8.24 -20.59
N SER A 42 5.24 -7.10 -19.97
CA SER A 42 3.88 -6.89 -19.47
C SER A 42 2.87 -6.93 -20.61
N MET A 43 1.73 -7.60 -20.36
CA MET A 43 0.66 -7.82 -21.32
C MET A 43 -0.61 -7.10 -20.83
N GLY A 44 -1.29 -6.41 -21.75
CA GLY A 44 -2.53 -5.69 -21.38
C GLY A 44 -2.30 -4.37 -20.61
N GLY A 45 -1.05 -3.97 -20.37
CA GLY A 45 -0.69 -2.77 -19.60
C GLY A 45 0.28 -3.07 -18.46
N PRO A 46 0.65 -2.04 -17.67
CA PRO A 46 1.50 -2.22 -16.50
C PRO A 46 0.76 -3.04 -15.43
N PRO A 47 1.50 -3.72 -14.52
CA PRO A 47 0.91 -4.41 -13.39
C PRO A 47 -0.05 -3.53 -12.60
N SER A 48 -1.11 -4.13 -12.05
CA SER A 48 -2.05 -3.45 -11.17
C SER A 48 -1.65 -3.65 -9.72
N VAL A 49 -1.78 -2.59 -8.90
CA VAL A 49 -1.57 -2.65 -7.46
C VAL A 49 -2.81 -2.08 -6.79
N ARG A 50 -3.45 -2.87 -5.94
CA ARG A 50 -4.55 -2.45 -5.08
C ARG A 50 -4.10 -2.56 -3.63
N GLU A 51 -4.13 -1.45 -2.90
CA GLU A 51 -3.60 -1.37 -1.54
C GLU A 51 -4.37 -2.26 -0.54
N PHE A 52 -5.65 -2.51 -0.81
CA PHE A 52 -6.45 -3.49 -0.09
C PHE A 52 -7.54 -4.05 -1.03
N ASP A 53 -7.60 -5.38 -1.13
CA ASP A 53 -8.61 -6.09 -1.90
C ASP A 53 -8.75 -7.51 -1.37
N GLU A 54 -9.82 -8.21 -1.80
CA GLU A 54 -10.05 -9.62 -1.53
C GLU A 54 -9.53 -10.49 -2.68
N PHE A 55 -9.05 -11.69 -2.36
CA PHE A 55 -8.56 -12.66 -3.34
C PHE A 55 -8.87 -14.09 -2.91
N GLU A 56 -9.43 -14.88 -3.82
CA GLU A 56 -9.67 -16.31 -3.63
C GLU A 56 -8.50 -17.13 -4.18
N LEU A 57 -7.56 -17.49 -3.33
CA LEU A 57 -6.42 -18.33 -3.72
C LEU A 57 -6.86 -19.77 -3.94
N ILE A 58 -6.61 -20.29 -5.14
CA ILE A 58 -6.90 -21.69 -5.48
C ILE A 58 -5.87 -22.59 -4.82
N VAL A 59 -6.32 -23.52 -3.98
CA VAL A 59 -5.46 -24.49 -3.28
C VAL A 59 -5.95 -25.94 -3.46
N GLY A 60 -6.64 -26.20 -4.56
CA GLY A 60 -7.12 -27.54 -4.97
C GLY A 60 -7.54 -27.56 -6.43
N PRO A 61 -7.74 -28.75 -7.03
CA PRO A 61 -8.10 -28.89 -8.43
C PRO A 61 -9.47 -28.28 -8.74
N ILE A 62 -9.69 -27.90 -10.00
CA ILE A 62 -10.97 -27.46 -10.52
C ILE A 62 -11.89 -28.69 -10.66
N ALA A 63 -13.01 -28.69 -9.96
CA ALA A 63 -14.02 -29.75 -10.05
C ALA A 63 -14.84 -29.64 -11.35
N LYS A 64 -15.64 -30.68 -11.65
CA LYS A 64 -16.64 -30.60 -12.69
C LYS A 64 -17.61 -29.47 -12.41
N GLY A 65 -17.85 -28.61 -13.40
CA GLY A 65 -18.61 -27.35 -13.23
C GLY A 65 -17.75 -26.11 -13.01
N GLY A 66 -16.42 -26.22 -13.15
CA GLY A 66 -15.50 -25.10 -13.25
C GLY A 66 -15.17 -24.40 -11.93
N LYS A 67 -15.62 -24.91 -10.78
CA LYS A 67 -15.29 -24.34 -9.47
C LYS A 67 -14.08 -25.04 -8.85
N PRO A 68 -13.15 -24.31 -8.19
CA PRO A 68 -12.10 -24.93 -7.40
C PRO A 68 -12.69 -25.81 -6.29
N SER A 69 -12.10 -26.98 -6.07
CA SER A 69 -12.51 -27.87 -4.97
C SER A 69 -12.14 -27.32 -3.60
N LYS A 70 -11.13 -26.45 -3.57
CA LYS A 70 -10.68 -25.77 -2.35
C LYS A 70 -10.07 -24.41 -2.71
N THR A 71 -10.47 -23.38 -1.97
CA THR A 71 -9.89 -22.03 -2.00
C THR A 71 -9.49 -21.59 -0.60
N GLN A 72 -8.68 -20.55 -0.54
CA GLN A 72 -8.39 -19.80 0.67
C GLN A 72 -8.73 -18.33 0.40
N HIS A 73 -9.65 -17.78 1.18
CA HIS A 73 -9.98 -16.36 1.14
C HIS A 73 -8.88 -15.54 1.78
N LEU A 74 -8.41 -14.50 1.12
CA LEU A 74 -7.33 -13.63 1.54
C LEU A 74 -7.74 -12.17 1.35
N GLU A 75 -7.34 -11.32 2.29
CA GLU A 75 -7.53 -9.87 2.22
C GLU A 75 -6.19 -9.16 2.43
N GLY A 76 -5.89 -8.16 1.61
CA GLY A 76 -4.64 -7.43 1.71
C GLY A 76 -4.26 -6.65 0.47
N LYS A 77 -2.98 -6.28 0.38
CA LYS A 77 -2.44 -5.61 -0.79
C LYS A 77 -2.27 -6.62 -1.92
N LEU A 78 -2.94 -6.38 -3.03
CA LEU A 78 -2.91 -7.23 -4.21
C LEU A 78 -2.09 -6.59 -5.33
N PHE A 79 -1.07 -7.33 -5.78
CA PHE A 79 -0.34 -7.07 -7.02
C PHE A 79 -0.76 -8.11 -8.05
N SER A 80 -1.17 -7.67 -9.25
CA SER A 80 -1.55 -8.56 -10.36
C SER A 80 -0.81 -8.16 -11.64
N ALA A 81 -0.24 -9.13 -12.31
CA ALA A 81 0.51 -8.93 -13.55
C ALA A 81 0.33 -10.10 -14.52
N ASP A 82 0.10 -9.76 -15.79
CA ASP A 82 0.14 -10.70 -16.90
C ASP A 82 1.37 -10.42 -17.74
N TYR A 83 2.14 -11.47 -18.03
CA TYR A 83 3.37 -11.38 -18.81
C TYR A 83 3.33 -12.28 -20.04
N ARG A 84 3.72 -11.75 -21.19
CA ARG A 84 4.09 -12.54 -22.35
C ARG A 84 5.53 -13.02 -22.17
N ASN A 85 5.72 -14.33 -22.24
CA ASN A 85 7.03 -14.91 -22.07
C ASN A 85 7.86 -14.86 -23.37
N PRO A 86 9.21 -14.94 -23.28
CA PRO A 86 10.06 -14.96 -24.47
C PRO A 86 9.75 -16.16 -25.35
N ASN A 87 9.86 -15.97 -26.68
CA ASN A 87 9.79 -17.07 -27.64
C ASN A 87 10.83 -18.14 -27.35
N ASN A 88 10.55 -19.37 -27.74
CA ASN A 88 11.44 -20.53 -27.58
C ASN A 88 11.76 -20.93 -26.13
N ARG A 89 10.90 -20.54 -25.18
CA ARG A 89 10.95 -20.99 -23.80
C ARG A 89 9.71 -21.83 -23.46
N SER A 90 9.96 -23.01 -22.91
CA SER A 90 8.84 -23.90 -22.57
C SER A 90 8.12 -23.47 -21.30
N VAL A 91 6.83 -23.79 -21.21
CA VAL A 91 6.02 -23.62 -19.97
C VAL A 91 6.71 -24.30 -18.78
N LEU A 92 7.35 -25.45 -18.99
CA LEU A 92 8.08 -26.15 -17.93
C LEU A 92 9.29 -25.36 -17.44
N GLU A 93 10.11 -24.80 -18.34
CA GLU A 93 11.30 -24.02 -17.99
C GLU A 93 10.92 -22.78 -17.17
N ILE A 94 9.93 -22.03 -17.64
CA ILE A 94 9.47 -20.80 -17.00
C ILE A 94 8.89 -21.12 -15.62
N TYR A 95 7.99 -22.12 -15.53
CA TYR A 95 7.42 -22.56 -14.28
C TYR A 95 8.49 -22.99 -13.26
N ARG A 96 9.48 -23.80 -13.68
CA ARG A 96 10.56 -24.25 -12.81
C ARG A 96 11.45 -23.10 -12.31
N ASN A 97 11.65 -22.08 -13.15
CA ASN A 97 12.36 -20.87 -12.73
C ASN A 97 11.62 -20.15 -11.58
N TYR A 98 10.32 -19.94 -11.71
CA TYR A 98 9.51 -19.36 -10.64
C TYR A 98 9.50 -20.25 -9.39
N GLU A 99 9.22 -21.53 -9.53
CA GLU A 99 9.20 -22.50 -8.42
C GLU A 99 10.50 -22.49 -7.61
N GLN A 100 11.66 -22.53 -8.29
CA GLN A 100 12.98 -22.48 -7.66
C GLN A 100 13.23 -21.14 -6.95
N ASN A 101 12.87 -20.02 -7.57
CA ASN A 101 13.07 -18.70 -7.00
C ASN A 101 12.17 -18.49 -5.77
N LEU A 102 10.92 -18.91 -5.82
CA LEU A 102 10.01 -18.89 -4.67
C LEU A 102 10.52 -19.76 -3.52
N THR A 103 10.99 -20.99 -3.83
CA THR A 103 11.56 -21.88 -2.82
C THR A 103 12.80 -21.27 -2.16
N ARG A 104 13.70 -20.66 -2.94
CA ARG A 104 14.90 -19.97 -2.40
C ARG A 104 14.54 -18.75 -1.55
N ALA A 105 13.44 -18.08 -1.86
CA ALA A 105 12.90 -16.97 -1.07
C ALA A 105 12.16 -17.42 0.20
N GLY A 106 12.03 -18.74 0.45
CA GLY A 106 11.39 -19.31 1.63
C GLY A 106 9.89 -19.57 1.49
N PHE A 107 9.32 -19.43 0.29
CA PHE A 107 7.92 -19.79 0.07
C PHE A 107 7.71 -21.30 0.17
N GLN A 108 6.62 -21.68 0.81
CA GLN A 108 6.12 -23.05 0.90
C GLN A 108 5.00 -23.27 -0.11
N THR A 109 5.09 -24.31 -0.92
CA THR A 109 4.02 -24.68 -1.86
C THR A 109 2.79 -25.18 -1.10
N LEU A 110 1.65 -24.56 -1.34
CA LEU A 110 0.34 -24.96 -0.81
C LEU A 110 -0.36 -25.93 -1.76
N TYR A 111 -0.28 -25.65 -3.06
CA TYR A 111 -0.87 -26.47 -4.12
C TYR A 111 -0.10 -26.27 -5.42
N ALA A 112 0.06 -27.33 -6.18
CA ALA A 112 0.62 -27.27 -7.53
C ALA A 112 -0.04 -28.32 -8.41
N CYS A 113 -0.20 -28.01 -9.70
CA CYS A 113 -0.75 -28.95 -10.68
C CYS A 113 -0.21 -28.73 -12.08
N ASN A 114 -0.36 -29.74 -12.95
CA ASN A 114 0.11 -29.74 -14.31
C ASN A 114 -0.96 -30.31 -15.27
N GLY A 115 -1.24 -29.58 -16.33
CA GLY A 115 -2.19 -30.02 -17.36
C GLY A 115 -3.55 -30.40 -16.77
N THR A 116 -3.97 -31.63 -17.03
CA THR A 116 -5.27 -32.18 -16.59
C THR A 116 -5.39 -32.39 -15.08
N GLU A 117 -4.27 -32.45 -14.34
CA GLU A 117 -4.29 -32.51 -12.87
C GLU A 117 -4.89 -31.25 -12.24
N CYS A 118 -4.82 -30.12 -12.94
CA CYS A 118 -5.45 -28.88 -12.51
C CYS A 118 -6.99 -28.95 -12.54
N GLY A 119 -7.56 -30.01 -13.11
CA GLY A 119 -8.99 -30.22 -13.26
C GLY A 119 -9.53 -29.73 -14.61
N ALA A 120 -10.82 -29.99 -14.85
CA ALA A 120 -11.50 -29.58 -16.08
C ALA A 120 -12.09 -28.19 -15.91
N ALA A 121 -11.47 -27.19 -16.54
CA ALA A 121 -12.13 -25.90 -16.71
C ALA A 121 -13.14 -26.02 -17.87
N GLU A 122 -14.43 -25.79 -17.61
CA GLU A 122 -15.39 -25.59 -18.67
C GLU A 122 -15.20 -24.20 -19.29
N PRO A 123 -15.41 -24.03 -20.62
CA PRO A 123 -15.13 -22.76 -21.32
C PRO A 123 -15.94 -21.55 -20.83
N CYS A 124 -16.97 -21.77 -20.03
CA CYS A 124 -17.95 -20.76 -19.65
C CYS A 124 -17.72 -20.11 -18.28
N CYS A 125 -16.69 -20.51 -17.53
CA CYS A 125 -16.62 -20.16 -16.12
C CYS A 125 -15.57 -19.09 -15.83
N SER A 126 -16.05 -17.96 -15.33
CA SER A 126 -15.28 -16.74 -15.00
C SER A 126 -14.44 -16.84 -13.72
N TYR A 127 -14.18 -18.04 -13.24
CA TYR A 127 -13.32 -18.26 -12.07
C TYR A 127 -11.87 -18.36 -12.49
N HIS A 128 -11.15 -17.33 -12.28
CA HIS A 128 -9.75 -17.10 -12.62
C HIS A 128 -9.39 -17.32 -14.09
N PRO A 129 -9.00 -16.27 -14.83
CA PRO A 129 -8.68 -16.38 -16.26
C PRO A 129 -7.57 -17.40 -16.56
N THR A 130 -6.76 -17.73 -15.56
CA THR A 130 -5.58 -18.57 -15.62
C THR A 130 -5.81 -20.07 -15.84
N LEU A 131 -7.02 -20.57 -15.67
CA LEU A 131 -7.30 -22.01 -15.75
C LEU A 131 -8.43 -22.34 -16.74
N ARG A 132 -8.68 -21.46 -17.72
CA ARG A 132 -9.89 -21.46 -18.57
C ARG A 132 -9.97 -22.58 -19.56
N ASP A 133 -8.86 -23.08 -20.12
CA ASP A 133 -8.89 -24.04 -21.22
C ASP A 133 -8.02 -25.25 -20.93
N PRO A 134 -8.60 -26.47 -20.84
CA PRO A 134 -7.84 -27.70 -20.63
C PRO A 134 -6.93 -28.10 -21.79
N SER A 135 -7.09 -27.51 -22.98
CA SER A 135 -6.24 -27.76 -24.15
C SER A 135 -4.88 -27.07 -24.07
N TYR A 136 -4.74 -26.05 -23.19
CA TYR A 136 -3.47 -25.35 -23.00
C TYR A 136 -2.47 -26.18 -22.22
N LEU A 137 -1.19 -26.10 -22.63
CA LEU A 137 -0.08 -26.53 -21.80
C LEU A 137 -0.02 -25.58 -20.60
N ARG A 138 -0.35 -26.07 -19.42
CA ARG A 138 -0.48 -25.22 -18.22
C ARG A 138 0.18 -25.84 -17.01
N ARG A 139 0.72 -24.96 -16.16
CA ARG A 139 1.20 -25.28 -14.82
C ARG A 139 0.75 -24.21 -13.86
N PHE A 140 0.32 -24.64 -12.70
CA PHE A 140 -0.16 -23.76 -11.65
C PHE A 140 0.56 -24.02 -10.34
N LEU A 141 0.80 -22.96 -9.56
CA LEU A 141 1.41 -22.98 -8.24
C LEU A 141 0.71 -21.96 -7.34
N ALA A 142 0.27 -22.42 -6.17
CA ALA A 142 -0.07 -21.58 -5.03
C ALA A 142 0.99 -21.75 -3.95
N ALA A 143 1.54 -20.65 -3.42
CA ALA A 143 2.59 -20.70 -2.42
C ALA A 143 2.39 -19.63 -1.34
N LYS A 144 3.01 -19.83 -0.17
CA LYS A 144 2.93 -18.97 1.00
C LYS A 144 4.32 -18.69 1.55
N LEU A 145 4.60 -17.45 1.91
CA LEU A 145 5.74 -17.01 2.71
C LEU A 145 5.21 -16.40 4.02
N SER A 146 5.61 -16.97 5.16
CA SER A 146 5.28 -16.38 6.46
C SER A 146 6.34 -15.37 6.88
N ARG A 147 5.91 -14.16 7.27
CA ARG A 147 6.76 -13.06 7.71
C ARG A 147 6.15 -12.38 8.95
N PRO A 148 6.98 -11.75 9.80
CA PRO A 148 6.46 -10.98 10.95
C PRO A 148 5.51 -9.85 10.57
N GLU A 149 5.73 -9.20 9.42
CA GLU A 149 4.93 -8.10 8.91
C GLU A 149 3.64 -8.51 8.19
N GLY A 150 3.39 -9.80 8.10
CA GLY A 150 2.23 -10.40 7.43
C GLY A 150 2.62 -11.44 6.38
N ASP A 151 1.79 -12.45 6.24
CA ASP A 151 1.98 -13.53 5.27
C ASP A 151 1.86 -13.00 3.82
N VAL A 152 2.65 -13.58 2.92
CA VAL A 152 2.57 -13.31 1.47
C VAL A 152 2.15 -14.57 0.75
N TYR A 153 1.17 -14.44 -0.11
CA TYR A 153 0.68 -15.55 -0.94
C TYR A 153 0.92 -15.26 -2.41
N VAL A 154 1.18 -16.30 -3.16
CA VAL A 154 1.40 -16.25 -4.62
C VAL A 154 0.44 -17.20 -5.31
N SER A 155 -0.23 -16.67 -6.34
CA SER A 155 -0.94 -17.45 -7.35
C SER A 155 -0.20 -17.28 -8.66
N LEU A 156 0.37 -18.36 -9.19
CA LEU A 156 1.15 -18.36 -10.42
C LEU A 156 0.56 -19.35 -11.40
N ALA A 157 0.24 -18.91 -12.60
CA ALA A 157 -0.05 -19.80 -13.71
C ALA A 157 0.89 -19.49 -14.87
N VAL A 158 1.46 -20.52 -15.46
CA VAL A 158 2.23 -20.46 -16.69
C VAL A 158 1.55 -21.35 -17.72
N GLN A 159 1.18 -20.77 -18.86
CA GLN A 159 0.45 -21.49 -19.91
C GLN A 159 0.92 -21.12 -21.30
N ALA A 160 0.66 -22.01 -22.27
CA ALA A 160 0.85 -21.74 -23.67
C ALA A 160 -0.19 -22.55 -24.47
N GLN A 161 -0.61 -22.05 -25.61
CA GLN A 161 -1.57 -22.74 -26.48
C GLN A 161 -0.98 -24.04 -27.03
N ASP A 162 0.29 -24.01 -27.40
CA ASP A 162 1.06 -25.16 -27.89
C ASP A 162 2.55 -24.98 -27.58
N THR A 163 3.39 -25.90 -28.04
CA THR A 163 4.84 -25.88 -27.83
C THR A 163 5.57 -24.82 -28.65
N SER A 164 4.92 -24.22 -29.64
CA SER A 164 5.52 -23.25 -30.58
C SER A 164 5.14 -21.80 -30.22
N SER A 165 4.11 -21.59 -29.38
CA SER A 165 3.65 -20.27 -28.98
C SER A 165 4.49 -19.70 -27.84
N SER A 166 4.67 -18.38 -27.83
CA SER A 166 5.15 -17.67 -26.64
C SER A 166 4.13 -17.88 -25.51
N GLY A 167 4.55 -18.50 -24.43
CA GLY A 167 3.67 -18.71 -23.28
C GLY A 167 3.34 -17.42 -22.55
N GLU A 168 2.35 -17.52 -21.68
CA GLU A 168 1.90 -16.43 -20.80
C GLU A 168 2.13 -16.82 -19.34
N THR A 169 2.45 -15.83 -18.51
CA THR A 169 2.52 -15.97 -17.06
C THR A 169 1.54 -15.00 -16.44
N MET A 170 0.62 -15.50 -15.64
CA MET A 170 -0.25 -14.73 -14.80
C MET A 170 0.21 -14.86 -13.37
N LEU A 171 0.44 -13.73 -12.73
CA LEU A 171 1.01 -13.65 -11.40
C LEU A 171 0.17 -12.73 -10.53
N ASP A 172 -0.38 -13.29 -9.44
CA ASP A 172 -0.98 -12.52 -8.36
C ASP A 172 -0.15 -12.72 -7.10
N VAL A 173 0.15 -11.63 -6.41
CA VAL A 173 0.83 -11.64 -5.11
C VAL A 173 -0.01 -10.87 -4.12
N ILE A 174 -0.40 -11.54 -3.03
CA ILE A 174 -1.23 -10.97 -1.99
C ILE A 174 -0.39 -10.86 -0.71
N GLU A 175 -0.13 -9.63 -0.29
CA GLU A 175 0.46 -9.33 1.01
C GLU A 175 -0.69 -9.14 2.00
N VAL A 176 -0.94 -10.15 2.85
CA VAL A 176 -2.02 -10.12 3.84
C VAL A 176 -1.72 -9.00 4.83
N LYS A 177 -2.62 -8.05 4.91
CA LYS A 177 -2.60 -6.98 5.89
C LYS A 177 -4.04 -6.63 6.27
N PRO A 178 -4.27 -6.18 7.51
CA PRO A 178 -5.59 -5.70 7.89
C PRO A 178 -5.97 -4.48 7.05
N MET A 179 -7.26 -4.34 6.79
CA MET A 179 -7.80 -3.12 6.19
C MET A 179 -7.44 -1.93 7.07
N GLU A 180 -6.77 -0.94 6.49
CA GLU A 180 -6.65 0.35 7.15
C GLU A 180 -8.05 0.92 7.31
N ASN A 181 -8.60 0.88 8.51
CA ASN A 181 -9.81 1.61 8.84
C ASN A 181 -9.51 3.11 8.65
N LYS A 182 -9.72 3.60 7.47
CA LYS A 182 -9.88 5.03 7.22
C LYS A 182 -11.27 5.38 7.72
N GLU A 183 -11.44 5.45 9.05
CA GLU A 183 -12.60 6.17 9.58
C GLU A 183 -12.58 7.52 8.88
N LEU A 184 -13.66 7.80 8.16
CA LEU A 184 -13.88 9.12 7.57
C LEU A 184 -14.09 10.05 8.76
N VAL A 185 -12.99 10.58 9.27
CA VAL A 185 -12.99 11.58 10.33
C VAL A 185 -13.63 12.81 9.72
N ASP A 186 -14.87 13.12 10.11
CA ASP A 186 -15.52 14.37 9.76
C ASP A 186 -15.61 15.31 10.99
N ALA A 187 -15.80 16.60 10.73
CA ALA A 187 -15.84 17.60 11.77
C ALA A 187 -17.00 17.37 12.77
N ALA A 188 -18.10 16.77 12.34
CA ALA A 188 -19.26 16.53 13.19
C ALA A 188 -19.00 15.38 14.17
N SER A 189 -18.44 14.27 13.71
CA SER A 189 -18.05 13.14 14.58
C SER A 189 -16.95 13.53 15.56
N LEU A 190 -15.98 14.35 15.14
CA LEU A 190 -14.97 14.92 16.03
C LEU A 190 -15.61 15.82 17.10
N ALA A 191 -16.55 16.70 16.72
CA ALA A 191 -17.26 17.59 17.66
C ALA A 191 -18.04 16.77 18.68
N GLU A 192 -18.75 15.74 18.24
CA GLU A 192 -19.51 14.84 19.08
C GLU A 192 -18.61 14.13 20.10
N SER A 193 -17.50 13.53 19.63
CA SER A 193 -16.55 12.82 20.49
C SER A 193 -15.94 13.75 21.53
N VAL A 194 -15.40 14.90 21.10
CA VAL A 194 -14.82 15.92 22.00
C VAL A 194 -15.85 16.46 23.01
N SER A 195 -17.10 16.58 22.59
CA SER A 195 -18.17 17.04 23.51
C SER A 195 -18.59 15.99 24.53
N LYS A 196 -18.70 14.71 24.11
CA LYS A 196 -19.17 13.61 24.96
C LYS A 196 -18.11 13.07 25.90
N THR A 197 -16.87 12.88 25.38
CA THR A 197 -15.81 12.17 26.10
C THR A 197 -14.64 13.08 26.49
N GLY A 198 -14.62 14.32 25.99
CA GLY A 198 -13.51 15.26 26.19
C GLY A 198 -12.35 15.06 25.21
N HIS A 199 -12.35 14.01 24.41
CA HIS A 199 -11.30 13.71 23.44
C HIS A 199 -11.82 13.02 22.19
N ALA A 200 -11.02 13.02 21.12
CA ALA A 200 -11.25 12.28 19.89
C ALA A 200 -9.94 11.71 19.34
N ALA A 201 -9.88 10.39 19.09
CA ALA A 201 -8.78 9.77 18.41
C ALA A 201 -8.83 10.04 16.89
N VAL A 202 -7.69 10.36 16.29
CA VAL A 202 -7.56 10.68 14.87
C VAL A 202 -6.52 9.76 14.22
N TYR A 203 -6.99 8.85 13.39
CA TYR A 203 -6.13 7.86 12.70
C TYR A 203 -5.68 8.29 11.31
N GLY A 204 -6.32 9.29 10.71
CA GLY A 204 -6.01 9.77 9.35
C GLY A 204 -4.82 10.73 9.25
N ILE A 205 -4.04 10.94 10.32
CA ILE A 205 -2.79 11.70 10.28
C ILE A 205 -1.63 10.73 10.11
N LEU A 206 -0.98 10.76 8.94
CA LEU A 206 0.03 9.79 8.54
C LEU A 206 1.44 10.37 8.60
N PHE A 207 2.38 9.53 9.04
CA PHE A 207 3.82 9.82 9.11
C PHE A 207 4.61 8.65 8.56
N ASP A 208 5.80 8.91 8.04
CA ASP A 208 6.75 7.84 7.76
C ASP A 208 7.32 7.25 9.06
N THR A 209 7.86 6.03 8.98
CA THR A 209 8.50 5.37 10.11
C THR A 209 9.61 6.24 10.70
N ALA A 210 9.56 6.45 12.01
CA ALA A 210 10.49 7.29 12.78
C ALA A 210 10.58 8.77 12.35
N LYS A 211 9.68 9.25 11.47
CA LYS A 211 9.61 10.66 11.07
C LYS A 211 8.41 11.37 11.69
N ALA A 212 8.49 12.71 11.72
CA ALA A 212 7.44 13.59 12.23
C ALA A 212 6.81 14.46 11.12
N ASP A 213 7.29 14.39 9.89
CA ASP A 213 6.70 15.13 8.78
C ASP A 213 5.32 14.56 8.44
N VAL A 214 4.31 15.41 8.45
CA VAL A 214 2.94 15.01 8.09
C VAL A 214 2.87 14.75 6.59
N LYS A 215 2.40 13.56 6.23
CA LYS A 215 2.28 13.16 4.83
C LYS A 215 1.13 13.89 4.12
N PRO A 216 1.24 14.13 2.80
CA PRO A 216 0.19 14.81 2.02
C PRO A 216 -1.19 14.15 2.11
N GLU A 217 -1.23 12.83 2.27
CA GLU A 217 -2.46 12.04 2.40
C GLU A 217 -3.27 12.38 3.65
N SER A 218 -2.65 13.05 4.65
CA SER A 218 -3.31 13.53 5.86
C SER A 218 -4.19 14.78 5.64
N ASP A 219 -4.14 15.38 4.44
CA ASP A 219 -4.77 16.66 4.14
C ASP A 219 -6.28 16.68 4.39
N ALA A 220 -6.97 15.62 3.99
CA ALA A 220 -8.41 15.47 4.22
C ALA A 220 -8.76 15.53 5.72
N THR A 221 -8.01 14.82 6.55
CA THR A 221 -8.20 14.77 8.01
C THR A 221 -7.87 16.11 8.66
N LEU A 222 -6.77 16.75 8.28
CA LEU A 222 -6.40 18.09 8.77
C LEU A 222 -7.49 19.13 8.45
N LYS A 223 -8.09 19.03 7.27
CA LYS A 223 -9.20 19.91 6.85
C LYS A 223 -10.44 19.76 7.75
N GLU A 224 -10.77 18.52 8.11
CA GLU A 224 -11.91 18.28 9.03
C GLU A 224 -11.62 18.77 10.46
N ILE A 225 -10.40 18.62 10.96
CA ILE A 225 -9.97 19.22 12.24
C ILE A 225 -10.08 20.75 12.18
N ALA A 226 -9.65 21.36 11.09
CA ALA A 226 -9.75 22.81 10.91
C ALA A 226 -11.21 23.27 10.86
N LYS A 227 -12.11 22.53 10.19
CA LYS A 227 -13.57 22.79 10.22
C LYS A 227 -14.14 22.72 11.62
N LEU A 228 -13.82 21.68 12.40
CA LEU A 228 -14.24 21.59 13.81
C LEU A 228 -13.88 22.87 14.56
N LEU A 229 -12.64 23.32 14.44
CA LEU A 229 -12.16 24.52 15.10
C LEU A 229 -12.78 25.82 14.55
N GLN A 230 -13.21 25.86 13.29
CA GLN A 230 -13.94 26.98 12.70
C GLN A 230 -15.39 27.04 13.18
N GLN A 231 -16.04 25.88 13.35
CA GLN A 231 -17.43 25.78 13.85
C GLN A 231 -17.57 26.20 15.31
N ASP A 232 -16.56 25.89 16.15
CA ASP A 232 -16.51 26.34 17.54
C ASP A 232 -15.27 27.23 17.76
N ALA A 233 -15.48 28.54 17.70
CA ALA A 233 -14.42 29.54 17.89
C ALA A 233 -13.79 29.54 19.28
N LYS A 234 -14.48 28.98 20.29
CA LYS A 234 -14.01 28.94 21.70
C LYS A 234 -13.25 27.64 22.01
N LEU A 235 -13.40 26.61 21.19
CA LEU A 235 -12.76 25.32 21.40
C LEU A 235 -11.24 25.46 21.36
N LYS A 236 -10.58 24.98 22.40
CA LYS A 236 -9.13 24.84 22.51
C LYS A 236 -8.79 23.38 22.70
N LEU A 237 -7.73 22.92 22.03
CA LEU A 237 -7.34 21.51 22.02
C LEU A 237 -5.88 21.31 22.41
N TYR A 238 -5.61 20.27 23.18
CA TYR A 238 -4.32 19.60 23.14
C TYR A 238 -4.31 18.67 21.92
N VAL A 239 -3.21 18.70 21.19
CA VAL A 239 -2.91 17.73 20.13
C VAL A 239 -1.90 16.76 20.72
N VAL A 240 -2.33 15.53 20.98
CA VAL A 240 -1.53 14.52 21.68
C VAL A 240 -1.05 13.47 20.71
N GLY A 241 0.27 13.33 20.58
CA GLY A 241 0.88 12.28 19.75
C GLY A 241 1.11 11.01 20.57
N HIS A 242 0.82 9.86 19.97
CA HIS A 242 1.08 8.55 20.55
C HIS A 242 1.95 7.70 19.61
N THR A 243 2.68 6.74 20.18
CA THR A 243 3.43 5.70 19.46
C THR A 243 2.97 4.32 19.91
N ASP A 244 3.41 3.30 19.19
CA ASP A 244 3.45 1.93 19.72
C ASP A 244 4.64 1.75 20.69
N ASN A 245 4.85 0.53 21.17
CA ASN A 245 5.93 0.18 22.11
C ASN A 245 7.26 -0.21 21.42
N GLN A 246 7.37 -0.02 20.10
CA GLN A 246 8.61 -0.36 19.39
C GLN A 246 9.67 0.73 19.59
N GLY A 247 10.88 0.32 19.99
CA GLY A 247 11.99 1.23 20.26
C GLY A 247 12.09 1.70 21.72
N MET A 248 12.95 2.70 21.94
CA MET A 248 13.22 3.20 23.28
C MET A 248 12.15 4.21 23.73
N LEU A 249 11.80 4.20 25.01
CA LEU A 249 10.78 5.07 25.58
C LEU A 249 11.07 6.56 25.29
N ASP A 250 12.28 7.04 25.60
CA ASP A 250 12.64 8.45 25.42
C ASP A 250 12.55 8.89 23.96
N ALA A 251 12.96 8.02 23.03
CA ALA A 251 12.84 8.28 21.59
C ALA A 251 11.38 8.37 21.14
N ASN A 252 10.51 7.52 21.68
CA ASN A 252 9.08 7.53 21.41
C ASN A 252 8.38 8.75 22.02
N MET A 253 8.76 9.18 23.21
CA MET A 253 8.28 10.41 23.83
C MET A 253 8.63 11.64 22.98
N ASP A 254 9.90 11.75 22.56
CA ASP A 254 10.32 12.84 21.67
C ASP A 254 9.62 12.78 20.31
N LEU A 255 9.52 11.60 19.68
CA LEU A 255 8.86 11.42 18.38
C LEU A 255 7.38 11.82 18.43
N SER A 256 6.66 11.41 19.48
CA SER A 256 5.25 11.73 19.66
C SER A 256 5.03 13.24 19.84
N MET A 257 5.89 13.92 20.60
CA MET A 257 5.88 15.36 20.76
C MET A 257 6.16 16.09 19.44
N ARG A 258 7.16 15.65 18.67
CA ARG A 258 7.47 16.24 17.36
C ARG A 258 6.33 16.07 16.37
N ARG A 259 5.64 14.93 16.37
CA ARG A 259 4.46 14.66 15.54
C ARG A 259 3.29 15.57 15.89
N ALA A 260 3.01 15.74 17.18
CA ALA A 260 1.98 16.68 17.65
C ALA A 260 2.28 18.13 17.20
N ASN A 261 3.53 18.58 17.31
CA ASN A 261 3.96 19.89 16.83
C ASN A 261 3.79 20.04 15.31
N ALA A 262 4.13 19.01 14.53
CA ALA A 262 3.98 19.04 13.08
C ALA A 262 2.50 19.15 12.64
N VAL A 263 1.57 18.48 13.35
CA VAL A 263 0.14 18.64 13.14
C VAL A 263 -0.32 20.07 13.44
N ILE A 264 0.12 20.66 14.56
CA ILE A 264 -0.20 22.06 14.90
C ILE A 264 0.35 23.01 13.83
N LEU A 265 1.59 22.80 13.40
CA LEU A 265 2.20 23.61 12.33
C LEU A 265 1.36 23.53 11.04
N ALA A 266 0.91 22.33 10.64
CA ALA A 266 0.06 22.15 9.46
C ALA A 266 -1.29 22.87 9.62
N LEU A 267 -1.96 22.75 10.78
CA LEU A 267 -3.24 23.41 11.05
C LEU A 267 -3.12 24.94 11.07
N THR A 268 -2.03 25.47 11.62
CA THR A 268 -1.82 26.93 11.70
C THR A 268 -1.39 27.53 10.38
N SER A 269 -0.42 26.91 9.69
CA SER A 269 0.15 27.46 8.46
C SER A 269 -0.74 27.27 7.23
N LYS A 270 -1.41 26.12 7.11
CA LYS A 270 -2.19 25.77 5.92
C LYS A 270 -3.68 26.11 6.06
N TYR A 271 -4.24 25.97 7.27
CA TYR A 271 -5.68 26.15 7.50
C TYR A 271 -6.02 27.39 8.36
N GLY A 272 -5.02 28.18 8.74
CA GLY A 272 -5.24 29.46 9.44
C GLY A 272 -5.81 29.31 10.86
N VAL A 273 -5.66 28.15 11.48
CA VAL A 273 -6.08 27.97 12.89
C VAL A 273 -5.18 28.78 13.80
N ALA A 274 -5.77 29.56 14.72
CA ALA A 274 -4.99 30.38 15.65
C ALA A 274 -4.15 29.50 16.60
N ALA A 275 -2.83 29.68 16.60
CA ALA A 275 -1.89 28.89 17.39
C ALA A 275 -2.22 28.88 18.90
N ALA A 276 -2.77 29.98 19.44
CA ALA A 276 -3.17 30.08 20.85
C ALA A 276 -4.29 29.11 21.27
N ARG A 277 -4.92 28.44 20.29
CA ARG A 277 -5.98 27.44 20.52
C ARG A 277 -5.45 26.02 20.60
N LEU A 278 -4.17 25.80 20.28
CA LEU A 278 -3.57 24.47 20.16
C LEU A 278 -2.35 24.36 21.06
N LYS A 279 -2.20 23.23 21.73
CA LYS A 279 -0.99 22.87 22.48
C LYS A 279 -0.58 21.45 22.17
N ALA A 280 0.69 21.22 21.88
CA ALA A 280 1.24 19.89 21.64
C ALA A 280 1.53 19.17 22.96
N LEU A 281 1.25 17.87 22.96
CA LEU A 281 1.69 16.92 23.99
C LEU A 281 2.21 15.66 23.30
N GLY A 282 3.17 15.00 23.93
CA GLY A 282 3.70 13.72 23.44
C GLY A 282 3.60 12.69 24.55
N ASP A 283 2.77 11.68 24.37
CA ASP A 283 2.54 10.61 25.33
C ASP A 283 3.33 9.32 25.00
N GLY A 284 4.00 9.29 23.84
CA GLY A 284 4.72 8.10 23.42
C GLY A 284 3.85 6.85 23.50
N PRO A 285 4.37 5.73 24.07
CA PRO A 285 3.64 4.48 24.20
C PRO A 285 2.84 4.36 25.51
N SER A 286 2.73 5.41 26.32
CA SER A 286 2.22 5.32 27.71
C SER A 286 0.71 5.14 27.83
N ALA A 287 -0.06 5.43 26.78
CA ALA A 287 -1.52 5.32 26.75
C ALA A 287 -2.00 4.44 25.56
N PRO A 288 -1.75 3.13 25.60
CA PRO A 288 -2.19 2.23 24.54
C PRO A 288 -3.72 2.06 24.55
N VAL A 289 -4.34 2.06 23.39
CA VAL A 289 -5.77 1.77 23.19
C VAL A 289 -6.02 0.34 22.73
N ALA A 290 -4.93 -0.38 22.37
CA ALA A 290 -4.97 -1.79 22.00
C ALA A 290 -3.66 -2.49 22.43
N SER A 291 -3.64 -3.83 22.45
CA SER A 291 -2.41 -4.58 22.76
C SER A 291 -1.32 -4.31 21.72
N ASN A 292 -0.09 -4.08 22.18
CA ASN A 292 1.08 -3.94 21.32
C ASN A 292 1.63 -5.30 20.79
N ASP A 293 1.02 -6.44 21.16
CA ASP A 293 1.48 -7.77 20.75
C ASP A 293 1.19 -8.05 19.26
N SER A 294 0.15 -7.43 18.71
CA SER A 294 -0.21 -7.54 17.31
C SER A 294 0.10 -6.24 16.53
N GLU A 295 0.32 -6.36 15.21
CA GLU A 295 0.51 -5.18 14.36
C GLU A 295 -0.75 -4.32 14.31
N ASP A 296 -1.93 -4.93 14.30
CA ASP A 296 -3.21 -4.22 14.35
C ASP A 296 -3.36 -3.36 15.60
N GLY A 297 -2.94 -3.90 16.74
CA GLY A 297 -2.96 -3.16 17.99
C GLY A 297 -1.93 -2.03 18.00
N ARG A 298 -0.72 -2.28 17.51
CA ARG A 298 0.31 -1.25 17.35
C ARG A 298 -0.14 -0.13 16.40
N ALA A 299 -0.80 -0.49 15.28
CA ALA A 299 -1.36 0.49 14.34
C ALA A 299 -2.38 1.43 15.00
N LYS A 300 -3.25 0.90 15.89
CA LYS A 300 -4.19 1.70 16.68
C LYS A 300 -3.49 2.59 17.71
N ASN A 301 -2.35 2.15 18.24
CA ASN A 301 -1.57 2.94 19.19
C ASN A 301 -0.80 4.08 18.51
N ARG A 302 -0.41 3.94 17.24
CA ARG A 302 0.22 5.02 16.44
C ARG A 302 -0.84 6.01 15.95
N ARG A 303 -1.29 6.91 16.83
CA ARG A 303 -2.39 7.85 16.56
C ARG A 303 -2.09 9.27 17.06
N VAL A 304 -2.95 10.19 16.67
CA VAL A 304 -3.04 11.52 17.24
C VAL A 304 -4.39 11.62 17.98
N GLU A 305 -4.42 12.23 19.15
CA GLU A 305 -5.66 12.56 19.84
C GLU A 305 -5.86 14.08 19.94
N LEU A 306 -7.10 14.50 19.80
CA LEU A 306 -7.56 15.86 20.08
C LEU A 306 -8.25 15.85 21.45
N VAL A 307 -7.68 16.53 22.44
CA VAL A 307 -8.20 16.56 23.80
C VAL A 307 -8.63 17.99 24.13
N LYS A 308 -9.85 18.16 24.62
CA LYS A 308 -10.37 19.46 25.00
C LYS A 308 -9.61 20.04 26.20
N GLN A 309 -9.21 21.32 26.09
CA GLN A 309 -8.57 22.05 27.18
C GLN A 309 -9.56 22.51 28.22
#